data_1e71316b19051453d10fe3ede986b756
#
_entry.id   1e71316b19051453d10fe3ede986b756
#
_cell.length_a   1.000
_cell.length_b   1.000
_cell.length_c   1.000
_cell.angle_alpha   90.00
_cell.angle_beta   90.00
_cell.angle_gamma   90.00
#
_symmetry.space_group_name_H-M   'P 1'
#
loop_
_entity.id
_entity.type
_entity.pdbx_description
1 polymer ?
#
loop_
_entity_poly.entity_id
_entity_poly.type
_entity_poly.pdbx_seq_one_letter_code
_entity_poly.pdbx_strand_id
1 'polypeptide(L)'
;MMKKIAALLLVPLLLAGCSAEGNVETLLRAPQLSGESAALQKALNSYLGGSATLKYPASGDFLSPFAFGDWDGDGVDEAAVLYTADTTSSNVWLAVLEPSGESGWRVSQAIEGMSSEVESFSAASLKDADSKQLLTGYISPQGDQYLAVYQYDNGSLSTV
;
A
#
# COMPACT_ATOMS: atom_id res chain seq x y z
N MET A 1 54.29 -16.56 35.59
CA MET A 1 53.54 -17.53 34.78
C MET A 1 52.08 -17.17 34.58
N MET A 2 51.41 -16.45 35.47
CA MET A 2 49.98 -16.08 35.35
C MET A 2 49.62 -15.12 34.21
N LYS A 3 50.51 -14.20 33.79
CA LYS A 3 50.24 -13.24 32.70
C LYS A 3 50.14 -13.86 31.30
N LYS A 4 50.78 -15.01 31.06
CA LYS A 4 50.73 -15.70 29.75
C LYS A 4 49.49 -16.57 29.58
N ILE A 5 48.89 -17.02 30.69
CA ILE A 5 47.65 -17.82 30.66
C ILE A 5 46.41 -16.95 30.41
N ALA A 6 46.40 -15.68 30.92
CA ALA A 6 45.33 -14.74 30.67
C ALA A 6 45.23 -14.32 29.19
N ALA A 7 46.36 -14.23 28.49
CA ALA A 7 46.39 -13.91 27.04
C ALA A 7 45.87 -15.06 26.17
N LEU A 8 46.04 -16.31 26.62
CA LEU A 8 45.61 -17.49 25.85
C LEU A 8 44.09 -17.74 25.97
N LEU A 9 43.46 -17.25 27.05
CA LEU A 9 42.01 -17.37 27.28
C LEU A 9 41.20 -16.28 26.56
N LEU A 10 41.87 -15.18 26.12
CA LEU A 10 41.17 -14.05 25.43
C LEU A 10 40.99 -14.31 23.93
N VAL A 11 41.83 -15.18 23.33
CA VAL A 11 41.80 -15.48 21.90
C VAL A 11 40.54 -16.24 21.45
N PRO A 12 40.02 -17.24 22.18
CA PRO A 12 38.80 -17.93 21.76
C PRO A 12 37.52 -17.10 21.93
N LEU A 13 37.56 -16.02 22.73
CA LEU A 13 36.36 -15.15 22.93
C LEU A 13 36.12 -14.23 21.72
N LEU A 14 37.13 -13.98 20.90
CA LEU A 14 37.03 -13.16 19.69
C LEU A 14 36.59 -13.95 18.46
N LEU A 15 36.52 -15.29 18.54
CA LEU A 15 36.06 -16.17 17.47
C LEU A 15 34.57 -16.55 17.61
N ALA A 16 33.89 -16.12 18.68
CA ALA A 16 32.43 -16.21 18.81
C ALA A 16 31.76 -15.07 18.06
N GLY A 17 32.27 -14.70 16.89
CA GLY A 17 31.67 -13.74 15.99
C GLY A 17 30.45 -14.34 15.32
N CYS A 18 29.32 -13.77 15.61
CA CYS A 18 28.06 -13.73 14.86
C CYS A 18 27.91 -14.84 13.80
N SER A 19 27.38 -15.97 14.20
CA SER A 19 26.54 -16.73 13.30
C SER A 19 25.20 -15.99 13.17
N ALA A 20 25.20 -14.95 12.33
CA ALA A 20 23.93 -14.47 11.79
C ALA A 20 23.42 -15.61 10.90
N GLU A 21 22.67 -16.54 11.49
CA GLU A 21 21.83 -17.47 10.74
C GLU A 21 20.69 -16.67 10.07
N GLY A 22 21.06 -15.65 9.33
CA GLY A 22 20.19 -15.03 8.34
C GLY A 22 20.11 -16.00 7.17
N ASN A 23 19.03 -16.77 7.11
CA ASN A 23 18.77 -17.61 5.97
C ASN A 23 18.72 -16.71 4.72
N VAL A 24 19.79 -16.79 3.90
CA VAL A 24 19.93 -15.98 2.66
C VAL A 24 18.71 -16.16 1.75
N GLU A 25 18.08 -17.32 1.82
CA GLU A 25 16.83 -17.62 1.12
C GLU A 25 15.66 -16.70 1.53
N THR A 26 15.63 -16.28 2.80
CA THR A 26 14.60 -15.34 3.29
C THR A 26 14.84 -13.92 2.75
N LEU A 27 16.10 -13.54 2.52
CA LEU A 27 16.45 -12.24 1.94
C LEU A 27 16.23 -12.19 0.42
N LEU A 28 16.20 -13.33 -0.24
CA LEU A 28 15.95 -13.44 -1.69
C LEU A 28 14.48 -13.65 -2.04
N ARG A 29 13.61 -13.85 -1.06
CA ARG A 29 12.16 -13.88 -1.32
C ARG A 29 11.68 -12.48 -1.65
N ALA A 30 10.91 -12.37 -2.73
CA ALA A 30 10.16 -11.15 -3.02
C ALA A 30 9.34 -10.76 -1.78
N PRO A 31 9.27 -9.45 -1.43
CA PRO A 31 8.44 -8.99 -0.33
C PRO A 31 7.03 -9.55 -0.47
N GLN A 32 6.57 -10.30 0.53
CA GLN A 32 5.20 -10.80 0.57
C GLN A 32 4.34 -9.73 1.21
N LEU A 33 3.18 -9.47 0.61
CA LEU A 33 2.18 -8.60 1.21
C LEU A 33 1.79 -9.15 2.59
N SER A 34 1.52 -8.26 3.54
CA SER A 34 0.88 -8.64 4.81
C SER A 34 -0.43 -9.39 4.54
N GLY A 35 -0.91 -10.17 5.50
CA GLY A 35 -2.14 -10.95 5.31
C GLY A 35 -3.32 -10.09 4.83
N GLU A 36 -3.46 -8.87 5.35
CA GLU A 36 -4.50 -7.93 4.97
C GLU A 36 -4.31 -7.38 3.55
N SER A 37 -3.11 -6.92 3.21
CA SER A 37 -2.79 -6.47 1.84
C SER A 37 -2.97 -7.59 0.80
N ALA A 38 -2.67 -8.84 1.17
CA ALA A 38 -2.91 -9.98 0.30
C ALA A 38 -4.42 -10.27 0.12
N ALA A 39 -5.22 -10.06 1.16
CA ALA A 39 -6.68 -10.19 1.08
C ALA A 39 -7.30 -9.10 0.19
N LEU A 40 -6.83 -7.86 0.31
CA LEU A 40 -7.23 -6.74 -0.57
C LEU A 40 -6.89 -7.01 -2.02
N GLN A 41 -5.65 -7.43 -2.30
CA GLN A 41 -5.23 -7.76 -3.67
C GLN A 41 -6.02 -8.94 -4.25
N LYS A 42 -6.34 -9.94 -3.43
CA LYS A 42 -7.20 -11.06 -3.84
C LYS A 42 -8.60 -10.59 -4.20
N ALA A 43 -9.20 -9.71 -3.40
CA ALA A 43 -10.52 -9.14 -3.67
C ALA A 43 -10.51 -8.33 -4.98
N LEU A 44 -9.48 -7.50 -5.17
CA LEU A 44 -9.29 -6.71 -6.38
C LEU A 44 -9.12 -7.58 -7.63
N ASN A 45 -8.27 -8.61 -7.57
CA ASN A 45 -8.08 -9.57 -8.66
C ASN A 45 -9.37 -10.32 -9.00
N SER A 46 -10.17 -10.67 -7.99
CA SER A 46 -11.47 -11.34 -8.20
C SER A 46 -12.47 -10.40 -8.88
N TYR A 47 -12.49 -9.13 -8.51
CA TYR A 47 -13.33 -8.10 -9.13
C TYR A 47 -12.98 -7.89 -10.61
N LEU A 48 -11.69 -7.84 -10.92
CA LEU A 48 -11.19 -7.62 -12.28
C LEU A 48 -11.29 -8.87 -13.18
N GLY A 49 -11.42 -10.05 -12.60
CA GLY A 49 -11.28 -11.32 -13.33
C GLY A 49 -9.85 -11.54 -13.86
N GLY A 50 -8.86 -10.85 -13.30
CA GLY A 50 -7.47 -10.85 -13.73
C GLY A 50 -6.53 -10.33 -12.66
N SER A 51 -5.28 -10.04 -13.01
CA SER A 51 -4.29 -9.52 -12.07
C SER A 51 -4.25 -7.99 -12.08
N ALA A 52 -4.27 -7.40 -10.90
CA ALA A 52 -3.98 -5.99 -10.68
C ALA A 52 -2.49 -5.80 -10.39
N THR A 53 -1.90 -4.76 -10.98
CA THR A 53 -0.56 -4.29 -10.60
C THR A 53 -0.71 -3.09 -9.68
N LEU A 54 -0.20 -3.21 -8.45
CA LEU A 54 -0.28 -2.14 -7.45
C LEU A 54 0.60 -0.96 -7.84
N LYS A 55 0.11 0.26 -7.66
CA LYS A 55 0.83 1.52 -7.92
C LYS A 55 1.22 2.21 -6.61
N TYR A 56 2.51 2.44 -6.45
CA TYR A 56 3.09 3.06 -5.26
C TYR A 56 3.27 4.55 -5.48
N PRO A 57 2.69 5.40 -4.61
CA PRO A 57 2.92 6.85 -4.65
C PRO A 57 4.38 7.17 -4.29
N ALA A 58 4.91 8.26 -4.85
CA ALA A 58 6.24 8.76 -4.52
C ALA A 58 6.24 9.60 -3.24
N SER A 59 5.10 10.19 -2.86
CA SER A 59 4.95 11.09 -1.71
C SER A 59 3.52 11.08 -1.15
N GLY A 60 3.25 11.90 -0.15
CA GLY A 60 1.95 12.03 0.52
C GLY A 60 1.90 11.31 1.86
N ASP A 61 0.70 11.22 2.43
CA ASP A 61 0.48 10.56 3.72
C ASP A 61 0.62 9.04 3.60
N PHE A 62 0.29 8.51 2.43
CA PHE A 62 0.36 7.09 2.13
C PHE A 62 1.43 6.81 1.07
N LEU A 63 2.50 6.12 1.46
CA LEU A 63 3.56 5.63 0.56
C LEU A 63 3.30 4.19 0.10
N SER A 64 2.26 3.57 0.62
CA SER A 64 1.72 2.28 0.21
C SER A 64 0.66 2.47 -0.88
N PRO A 65 0.43 1.49 -1.77
CA PRO A 65 -0.73 1.52 -2.66
C PRO A 65 -2.06 1.35 -1.93
N PHE A 66 -2.01 1.03 -0.62
CA PHE A 66 -3.16 0.86 0.26
C PHE A 66 -3.24 2.00 1.27
N ALA A 67 -4.41 2.59 1.43
CA ALA A 67 -4.75 3.52 2.50
C ALA A 67 -5.99 3.00 3.23
N PHE A 68 -5.95 3.02 4.57
CA PHE A 68 -7.07 2.59 5.41
C PHE A 68 -7.63 3.79 6.14
N GLY A 69 -8.93 3.84 6.28
CA GLY A 69 -9.63 4.87 7.03
C GLY A 69 -11.14 4.82 6.79
N ASP A 70 -11.85 5.42 7.68
CA ASP A 70 -13.28 5.67 7.57
C ASP A 70 -13.48 6.85 6.59
N TRP A 71 -13.78 6.52 5.32
CA TRP A 71 -13.86 7.53 4.26
C TRP A 71 -15.24 8.17 4.16
N ASP A 72 -16.29 7.48 4.58
CA ASP A 72 -17.66 7.97 4.52
C ASP A 72 -18.26 8.40 5.88
N GLY A 73 -17.53 8.14 6.97
CA GLY A 73 -17.90 8.59 8.32
C GLY A 73 -18.91 7.65 9.00
N ASP A 74 -19.00 6.39 8.56
CA ASP A 74 -19.92 5.41 9.14
C ASP A 74 -19.36 4.66 10.37
N GLY A 75 -18.09 4.87 10.68
CA GLY A 75 -17.36 4.26 11.79
C GLY A 75 -16.71 2.92 11.46
N VAL A 76 -16.72 2.51 10.20
CA VAL A 76 -16.01 1.33 9.69
C VAL A 76 -14.89 1.79 8.76
N ASP A 77 -13.69 1.23 8.92
CA ASP A 77 -12.60 1.56 8.02
C ASP A 77 -12.73 0.81 6.68
N GLU A 78 -12.69 1.54 5.59
CA GLU A 78 -12.52 1.03 4.23
C GLU A 78 -11.02 1.00 3.85
N ALA A 79 -10.75 0.34 2.72
CA ALA A 79 -9.43 0.37 2.09
C ALA A 79 -9.52 1.04 0.72
N ALA A 80 -8.71 2.07 0.50
CA ALA A 80 -8.49 2.65 -0.82
C ALA A 80 -7.24 2.04 -1.45
N VAL A 81 -7.29 1.66 -2.73
CA VAL A 81 -6.22 0.93 -3.42
C VAL A 81 -5.91 1.55 -4.76
N LEU A 82 -4.63 1.88 -4.99
CA LEU A 82 -4.12 2.37 -6.27
C LEU A 82 -3.55 1.21 -7.10
N TYR A 83 -4.03 1.04 -8.33
CA TYR A 83 -3.62 -0.07 -9.18
C TYR A 83 -3.73 0.26 -10.67
N THR A 84 -3.08 -0.56 -11.50
CA THR A 84 -3.37 -0.68 -12.94
C THR A 84 -3.89 -2.08 -13.23
N ALA A 85 -4.81 -2.18 -14.18
CA ALA A 85 -5.33 -3.44 -14.68
C ALA A 85 -4.83 -3.69 -16.10
N ASP A 86 -4.78 -4.95 -16.53
CA ASP A 86 -4.52 -5.33 -17.92
C ASP A 86 -5.77 -5.01 -18.79
N THR A 87 -6.04 -3.70 -18.93
CA THR A 87 -7.15 -3.18 -19.73
C THR A 87 -6.60 -2.32 -20.88
N THR A 88 -7.50 -1.77 -21.67
CA THR A 88 -7.15 -0.86 -22.78
C THR A 88 -6.60 0.50 -22.27
N SER A 89 -6.76 0.83 -21.00
CA SER A 89 -6.23 2.02 -20.37
C SER A 89 -4.97 1.71 -19.58
N SER A 90 -3.94 2.55 -19.73
CA SER A 90 -2.73 2.52 -18.92
C SER A 90 -2.83 3.38 -17.66
N ASN A 91 -3.94 4.07 -17.46
CA ASN A 91 -4.14 4.94 -16.31
C ASN A 91 -4.20 4.15 -14.99
N VAL A 92 -3.79 4.81 -13.92
CA VAL A 92 -3.97 4.29 -12.56
C VAL A 92 -5.44 4.40 -12.18
N TRP A 93 -5.95 3.36 -11.57
CA TRP A 93 -7.29 3.30 -11.00
C TRP A 93 -7.23 3.46 -9.49
N LEU A 94 -8.24 4.05 -8.92
CA LEU A 94 -8.52 4.05 -7.48
C LEU A 94 -9.74 3.17 -7.22
N ALA A 95 -9.58 2.15 -6.39
CA ALA A 95 -10.69 1.35 -5.88
C ALA A 95 -10.89 1.61 -4.40
N VAL A 96 -12.15 1.62 -3.95
CA VAL A 96 -12.52 1.53 -2.54
C VAL A 96 -13.09 0.14 -2.28
N LEU A 97 -12.57 -0.49 -1.23
CA LEU A 97 -12.98 -1.81 -0.78
C LEU A 97 -13.57 -1.70 0.62
N GLU A 98 -14.67 -2.39 0.84
CA GLU A 98 -15.31 -2.52 2.14
C GLU A 98 -15.01 -3.88 2.77
N PRO A 99 -14.98 -3.97 4.11
CA PRO A 99 -14.92 -5.25 4.80
C PRO A 99 -16.08 -6.16 4.39
N SER A 100 -15.81 -7.45 4.23
CA SER A 100 -16.81 -8.44 3.83
C SER A 100 -16.60 -9.76 4.58
N GLY A 101 -17.57 -10.17 5.37
CA GLY A 101 -17.45 -11.37 6.22
C GLY A 101 -16.46 -11.18 7.36
N GLU A 102 -15.94 -12.28 7.92
CA GLU A 102 -15.08 -12.25 9.13
C GLU A 102 -13.66 -11.73 8.87
N SER A 103 -13.13 -11.79 7.65
CA SER A 103 -11.76 -11.37 7.34
C SER A 103 -11.54 -11.09 5.84
N GLY A 104 -12.62 -10.85 5.11
CA GLY A 104 -12.58 -10.60 3.68
C GLY A 104 -12.75 -9.13 3.32
N TRP A 105 -12.56 -8.85 2.04
CA TRP A 105 -12.77 -7.54 1.42
C TRP A 105 -13.57 -7.71 0.13
N ARG A 106 -14.36 -6.71 -0.23
CA ARG A 106 -15.02 -6.62 -1.53
C ARG A 106 -14.81 -5.23 -2.12
N VAL A 107 -14.60 -5.16 -3.43
CA VAL A 107 -14.58 -3.87 -4.12
C VAL A 107 -15.99 -3.30 -4.12
N SER A 108 -16.13 -2.13 -3.53
CA SER A 108 -17.36 -1.36 -3.57
C SER A 108 -17.47 -0.62 -4.90
N GLN A 109 -16.47 0.17 -5.22
CA GLN A 109 -16.39 0.89 -6.50
C GLN A 109 -14.93 1.15 -6.90
N ALA A 110 -14.70 1.32 -8.21
CA ALA A 110 -13.44 1.75 -8.76
C ALA A 110 -13.66 2.86 -9.79
N ILE A 111 -12.73 3.82 -9.85
CA ILE A 111 -12.73 4.94 -10.77
C ILE A 111 -11.38 5.05 -11.47
N GLU A 112 -11.40 5.35 -12.76
CA GLU A 112 -10.18 5.62 -13.51
C GLU A 112 -9.59 6.97 -13.13
N GLY A 113 -8.28 7.00 -12.88
CA GLY A 113 -7.54 8.21 -12.58
C GLY A 113 -7.10 8.97 -13.82
N MET A 114 -6.34 10.04 -13.59
CA MET A 114 -6.03 11.02 -14.63
C MET A 114 -4.74 10.72 -15.41
N SER A 115 -3.90 9.78 -14.93
CA SER A 115 -2.63 9.44 -15.58
C SER A 115 -2.16 8.04 -15.19
N SER A 116 -1.07 7.60 -15.83
CA SER A 116 -0.44 6.30 -15.59
C SER A 116 0.50 6.28 -14.37
N GLU A 117 0.87 7.44 -13.84
CA GLU A 117 1.77 7.55 -12.69
C GLU A 117 1.17 8.38 -11.57
N VAL A 118 1.41 7.94 -10.33
CA VAL A 118 0.98 8.61 -9.10
C VAL A 118 2.19 9.26 -8.44
N GLU A 119 2.10 10.57 -8.22
CA GLU A 119 3.10 11.36 -7.48
C GLU A 119 2.80 11.35 -5.98
N SER A 120 1.53 11.54 -5.61
CA SER A 120 1.15 11.62 -4.20
C SER A 120 -0.19 10.95 -3.92
N PHE A 121 -0.33 10.45 -2.67
CA PHE A 121 -1.58 9.92 -2.16
C PHE A 121 -1.76 10.37 -0.71
N SER A 122 -2.87 11.03 -0.43
CA SER A 122 -3.16 11.63 0.86
C SER A 122 -4.66 11.60 1.15
N ALA A 123 -5.04 11.93 2.39
CA ALA A 123 -6.42 12.14 2.76
C ALA A 123 -6.56 13.42 3.58
N ALA A 124 -7.66 14.14 3.39
CA ALA A 124 -7.95 15.35 4.14
C ALA A 124 -9.45 15.56 4.29
N SER A 125 -9.87 16.14 5.42
CA SER A 125 -11.24 16.61 5.62
C SER A 125 -11.38 17.98 4.96
N LEU A 126 -11.86 18.01 3.72
CA LEU A 126 -11.99 19.26 2.95
C LEU A 126 -13.39 19.86 3.05
N LYS A 127 -14.39 19.03 3.29
CA LYS A 127 -15.80 19.43 3.29
C LYS A 127 -16.36 19.56 4.70
N ASP A 128 -16.16 18.55 5.52
CA ASP A 128 -16.61 18.47 6.91
C ASP A 128 -15.63 17.66 7.74
N ALA A 129 -15.83 17.62 9.07
CA ALA A 129 -14.92 16.92 9.98
C ALA A 129 -15.14 15.40 10.03
N ASP A 130 -16.30 14.94 9.56
CA ASP A 130 -16.76 13.56 9.74
C ASP A 130 -16.41 12.69 8.53
N SER A 131 -16.15 13.29 7.37
CA SER A 131 -15.70 12.57 6.17
C SER A 131 -14.34 13.04 5.67
N LYS A 132 -13.57 12.12 5.11
CA LYS A 132 -12.26 12.42 4.50
C LYS A 132 -12.32 12.19 3.00
N GLN A 133 -11.78 13.13 2.27
CA GLN A 133 -11.58 13.00 0.83
C GLN A 133 -10.20 12.42 0.56
N LEU A 134 -10.10 11.52 -0.43
CA LEU A 134 -8.85 10.98 -0.93
C LEU A 134 -8.30 11.93 -2.00
N LEU A 135 -7.03 12.29 -1.85
CA LEU A 135 -6.33 13.20 -2.76
C LEU A 135 -5.24 12.43 -3.48
N THR A 136 -5.31 12.39 -4.80
CA THR A 136 -4.30 11.72 -5.61
C THR A 136 -3.67 12.71 -6.57
N GLY A 137 -2.37 12.96 -6.39
CA GLY A 137 -1.55 13.70 -7.35
C GLY A 137 -1.06 12.76 -8.44
N TYR A 138 -1.29 13.13 -9.68
CA TYR A 138 -0.86 12.40 -10.87
C TYR A 138 0.18 13.19 -11.63
N ILE A 139 1.08 12.48 -12.33
CA ILE A 139 2.01 13.08 -13.28
C ILE A 139 1.86 12.39 -14.64
N SER A 140 1.75 13.18 -15.70
CA SER A 140 1.71 12.65 -17.06
C SER A 140 3.12 12.31 -17.56
N PRO A 141 3.27 11.49 -18.61
CA PRO A 141 4.56 11.25 -19.26
C PRO A 141 5.22 12.53 -19.80
N GLN A 142 4.44 13.58 -20.04
CA GLN A 142 4.91 14.90 -20.48
C GLN A 142 5.33 15.81 -19.33
N GLY A 143 5.08 15.37 -18.06
CA GLY A 143 5.43 16.13 -16.86
C GLY A 143 4.30 17.03 -16.34
N ASP A 144 3.10 16.98 -16.94
CA ASP A 144 1.95 17.72 -16.42
C ASP A 144 1.48 17.08 -15.11
N GLN A 145 1.13 17.92 -14.14
CA GLN A 145 0.65 17.49 -12.83
C GLN A 145 -0.85 17.73 -12.70
N TYR A 146 -1.55 16.75 -12.15
CA TYR A 146 -2.99 16.80 -11.89
C TYR A 146 -3.26 16.42 -10.45
N LEU A 147 -4.21 17.07 -9.82
CA LEU A 147 -4.74 16.68 -8.52
C LEU A 147 -6.20 16.26 -8.70
N ALA A 148 -6.50 15.03 -8.35
CA ALA A 148 -7.87 14.56 -8.23
C ALA A 148 -8.25 14.47 -6.76
N VAL A 149 -9.46 14.90 -6.45
CA VAL A 149 -10.09 14.78 -5.13
C VAL A 149 -11.26 13.82 -5.29
N TYR A 150 -11.27 12.78 -4.49
CA TYR A 150 -12.32 11.76 -4.51
C TYR A 150 -13.09 11.78 -3.20
N GLN A 151 -14.40 11.70 -3.32
CA GLN A 151 -15.34 11.48 -2.22
C GLN A 151 -15.89 10.08 -2.30
N TYR A 152 -15.81 9.34 -1.19
CA TYR A 152 -16.54 8.10 -1.00
C TYR A 152 -17.71 8.37 -0.06
N ASP A 153 -18.88 7.89 -0.39
CA ASP A 153 -20.10 8.06 0.39
C ASP A 153 -21.09 6.94 0.09
N ASN A 154 -21.41 6.14 1.09
CA ASN A 154 -22.39 5.06 1.01
C ASN A 154 -22.20 4.13 -0.20
N GLY A 155 -21.00 3.64 -0.43
CA GLY A 155 -20.68 2.74 -1.55
C GLY A 155 -20.48 3.44 -2.89
N SER A 156 -20.49 4.78 -2.93
CA SER A 156 -20.31 5.58 -4.15
C SER A 156 -19.01 6.38 -4.12
N LEU A 157 -18.15 6.15 -5.09
CA LEU A 157 -16.88 6.88 -5.29
C LEU A 157 -17.04 7.86 -6.45
N SER A 158 -16.78 9.12 -6.20
CA SER A 158 -16.91 10.20 -7.19
C SER A 158 -15.75 11.18 -7.13
N THR A 159 -15.47 11.85 -8.24
CA THR A 159 -14.55 13.00 -8.26
C THR A 159 -15.30 14.28 -7.87
N VAL A 160 -14.67 15.11 -7.02
CA VAL A 160 -15.23 16.36 -6.51
C VAL A 160 -14.63 17.55 -7.24
#